data_5ae410d3c28fe8aa1395fa810d555880
#
_entry.id   5ae410d3c28fe8aa1395fa810d555880
#
_cell.length_a   1.000
_cell.length_b   1.000
_cell.length_c   1.000
_cell.angle_alpha   90.00
_cell.angle_beta   90.00
_cell.angle_gamma   90.00
#
_symmetry.space_group_name_H-M   'P 1'
#
loop_
_entity.id
_entity.type
_entity.pdbx_description
1 polymer ?
#
loop_
_entity_poly.entity_id
_entity_poly.type
_entity_poly.pdbx_seq_one_letter_code
_entity_poly.pdbx_strand_id
1 'polypeptide(L)'
;MEYRPLGRTGVQVSKLCLGAMMFGAWGNTDHDDSVRIIHAALDAGINFIDTADIYSAGESEQIVGKALKGRRDNVVLATKFFVPMGDDPNQRGGSRRWITTEVENSLRRLGIDHIDLYQVHRPDPDTDVEETLGALTDLVRQGKVRYIGSSSYSAGEIVEAQWVARKRRLERFRTEQPPYSLLVRGIELDVLPTARRHGMGILTYSPLAGGWLSGSWGADSTPTSPARKRLAARFDMTLPENQRKLEAVKQLQKLADTAGLTMI
;
A
#
# COMPACT_ATOMS: atom_id res chain seq x y z
N MET A 1 -4.53 19.44 8.35
CA MET A 1 -4.05 18.04 8.25
C MET A 1 -3.13 17.73 9.42
N GLU A 2 -3.24 16.57 10.05
CA GLU A 2 -2.32 16.07 11.08
C GLU A 2 -1.17 15.30 10.42
N TYR A 3 0.08 15.53 10.90
CA TYR A 3 1.27 14.84 10.40
C TYR A 3 1.88 13.96 11.47
N ARG A 4 2.53 12.87 11.06
CA ARG A 4 3.20 11.90 11.93
C ARG A 4 4.52 11.45 11.32
N PRO A 5 5.50 11.06 12.15
CA PRO A 5 6.74 10.51 11.62
C PRO A 5 6.50 9.16 10.95
N LEU A 6 7.12 8.96 9.78
CA LEU A 6 7.14 7.68 9.06
C LEU A 6 8.12 6.72 9.78
N GLY A 7 7.65 6.01 10.79
CA GLY A 7 8.52 5.24 11.67
C GLY A 7 9.59 6.14 12.33
N ARG A 8 10.83 5.64 12.41
CA ARG A 8 11.98 6.39 12.93
C ARG A 8 12.86 6.96 11.81
N THR A 9 12.24 7.48 10.75
CA THR A 9 12.97 8.08 9.62
C THR A 9 13.20 9.59 9.78
N GLY A 10 12.39 10.26 10.63
CA GLY A 10 12.35 11.72 10.73
C GLY A 10 11.43 12.38 9.70
N VAL A 11 11.02 11.66 8.66
CA VAL A 11 10.10 12.16 7.62
C VAL A 11 8.70 12.30 8.20
N GLN A 12 8.07 13.45 7.99
CA GLN A 12 6.70 13.72 8.41
C GLN A 12 5.73 13.46 7.27
N VAL A 13 4.77 12.56 7.49
CA VAL A 13 3.70 12.25 6.53
C VAL A 13 2.34 12.59 7.12
N SER A 14 1.39 12.94 6.26
CA SER A 14 0.01 13.12 6.65
C SER A 14 -0.56 11.80 7.22
N LYS A 15 -1.43 11.92 8.23
CA LYS A 15 -2.10 10.77 8.85
C LYS A 15 -2.93 9.96 7.84
N LEU A 16 -3.45 10.64 6.82
CA LEU A 16 -4.11 10.04 5.67
C LEU A 16 -3.10 9.91 4.53
N CYS A 17 -3.05 8.74 3.90
CA CYS A 17 -2.29 8.47 2.68
C CYS A 17 -3.27 8.30 1.53
N LEU A 18 -3.02 8.95 0.39
CA LEU A 18 -3.82 8.75 -0.81
C LEU A 18 -3.36 7.46 -1.50
N GLY A 19 -4.20 6.42 -1.48
CA GLY A 19 -3.97 5.19 -2.26
C GLY A 19 -4.41 5.36 -3.71
N ALA A 20 -3.50 5.10 -4.64
CA ALA A 20 -3.71 5.30 -6.08
C ALA A 20 -4.15 4.03 -6.83
N MET A 21 -4.44 2.91 -6.15
CA MET A 21 -4.79 1.63 -6.78
C MET A 21 -5.99 1.73 -7.74
N MET A 22 -6.90 2.66 -7.47
CA MET A 22 -8.14 2.82 -8.24
C MET A 22 -8.04 3.86 -9.37
N PHE A 23 -6.84 4.35 -9.68
CA PHE A 23 -6.60 5.18 -10.86
C PHE A 23 -6.17 4.30 -12.04
N GLY A 24 -6.78 4.53 -13.21
CA GLY A 24 -6.60 3.73 -14.41
C GLY A 24 -7.62 2.61 -14.57
N ALA A 25 -7.30 1.60 -15.36
CA ALA A 25 -8.21 0.53 -15.81
C ALA A 25 -8.89 -0.26 -14.67
N TRP A 26 -8.32 -0.26 -13.47
CA TRP A 26 -8.94 -0.95 -12.33
C TRP A 26 -10.08 -0.17 -11.65
N GLY A 27 -10.20 1.10 -11.95
CA GLY A 27 -11.22 1.96 -11.33
C GLY A 27 -11.60 3.16 -12.16
N ASN A 28 -10.99 4.30 -11.90
CA ASN A 28 -11.25 5.53 -12.63
C ASN A 28 -10.36 5.62 -13.87
N THR A 29 -10.93 5.38 -15.04
CA THR A 29 -10.23 5.43 -16.34
C THR A 29 -10.05 6.86 -16.88
N ASP A 30 -10.69 7.85 -16.26
CA ASP A 30 -10.47 9.25 -16.58
C ASP A 30 -9.21 9.77 -15.88
N HIS A 31 -8.13 9.92 -16.66
CA HIS A 31 -6.85 10.40 -16.16
C HIS A 31 -6.92 11.83 -15.64
N ASP A 32 -7.68 12.71 -16.28
CA ASP A 32 -7.77 14.12 -15.88
C ASP A 32 -8.56 14.26 -14.58
N ASP A 33 -9.63 13.47 -14.42
CA ASP A 33 -10.35 13.39 -13.15
C ASP A 33 -9.47 12.80 -12.04
N SER A 34 -8.71 11.77 -12.33
CA SER A 34 -7.75 11.17 -11.37
C SER A 34 -6.68 12.17 -10.93
N VAL A 35 -6.12 12.96 -11.86
CA VAL A 35 -5.17 14.05 -11.56
C VAL A 35 -5.84 15.12 -10.69
N ARG A 36 -7.08 15.50 -11.00
CA ARG A 36 -7.86 16.47 -10.21
C ARG A 36 -8.06 15.98 -8.76
N ILE A 37 -8.36 14.69 -8.58
CA ILE A 37 -8.50 14.07 -7.24
C ILE A 37 -7.17 14.13 -6.48
N ILE A 38 -6.05 13.78 -7.13
CA ILE A 38 -4.72 13.87 -6.51
C ILE A 38 -4.41 15.30 -6.09
N HIS A 39 -4.66 16.28 -6.97
CA HIS A 39 -4.43 17.70 -6.65
C HIS A 39 -5.29 18.16 -5.47
N ALA A 40 -6.58 17.80 -5.43
CA ALA A 40 -7.45 18.12 -4.32
C ALA A 40 -6.96 17.53 -2.99
N ALA A 41 -6.44 16.30 -3.01
CA ALA A 41 -5.84 15.68 -1.84
C ALA A 41 -4.59 16.42 -1.36
N LEU A 42 -3.70 16.80 -2.28
CA LEU A 42 -2.49 17.60 -1.97
C LEU A 42 -2.87 18.98 -1.40
N ASP A 43 -3.85 19.65 -2.01
CA ASP A 43 -4.32 20.97 -1.56
C ASP A 43 -5.00 20.91 -0.18
N ALA A 44 -5.59 19.76 0.18
CA ALA A 44 -6.11 19.47 1.52
C ALA A 44 -5.00 19.12 2.55
N GLY A 45 -3.72 19.10 2.13
CA GLY A 45 -2.56 18.86 2.97
C GLY A 45 -2.17 17.37 3.10
N ILE A 46 -2.70 16.47 2.27
CA ILE A 46 -2.19 15.10 2.16
C ILE A 46 -0.87 15.19 1.40
N ASN A 47 0.24 14.84 2.05
CA ASN A 47 1.57 14.83 1.42
C ASN A 47 2.10 13.42 1.16
N PHE A 48 1.28 12.39 1.35
CA PHE A 48 1.69 11.00 1.22
C PHE A 48 0.80 10.30 0.18
N ILE A 49 1.43 9.75 -0.87
CA ILE A 49 0.76 9.02 -1.96
C ILE A 49 1.37 7.64 -2.06
N ASP A 50 0.53 6.61 -2.16
CA ASP A 50 0.92 5.21 -2.31
C ASP A 50 0.36 4.62 -3.61
N THR A 51 1.23 4.10 -4.47
CA THR A 51 0.91 3.37 -5.69
C THR A 51 1.65 2.02 -5.73
N ALA A 52 1.65 1.34 -6.87
CA ALA A 52 2.45 0.14 -7.17
C ALA A 52 2.59 -0.04 -8.68
N ASP A 53 3.64 -0.75 -9.09
CA ASP A 53 3.90 -1.14 -10.48
C ASP A 53 2.71 -1.88 -11.13
N ILE A 54 2.13 -2.84 -10.40
CA ILE A 54 1.04 -3.68 -10.90
C ILE A 54 -0.31 -2.94 -11.02
N TYR A 55 -0.49 -1.79 -10.34
CA TYR A 55 -1.79 -1.11 -10.37
C TYR A 55 -2.14 -0.63 -11.77
N SER A 56 -3.19 -1.25 -12.34
CA SER A 56 -3.59 -1.05 -13.74
C SER A 56 -2.42 -1.25 -14.72
N ALA A 57 -1.54 -2.23 -14.45
CA ALA A 57 -0.35 -2.54 -15.25
C ALA A 57 0.59 -1.34 -15.48
N GLY A 58 0.82 -0.55 -14.44
CA GLY A 58 1.68 0.64 -14.47
C GLY A 58 0.97 1.96 -14.77
N GLU A 59 -0.28 1.92 -15.22
CA GLU A 59 -1.06 3.13 -15.55
C GLU A 59 -1.26 4.04 -14.32
N SER A 60 -1.45 3.45 -13.12
CA SER A 60 -1.55 4.21 -11.88
C SER A 60 -0.29 5.05 -11.62
N GLU A 61 0.91 4.48 -11.84
CA GLU A 61 2.16 5.24 -11.71
C GLU A 61 2.26 6.38 -12.74
N GLN A 62 1.81 6.17 -13.97
CA GLN A 62 1.78 7.22 -15.01
C GLN A 62 0.84 8.37 -14.63
N ILE A 63 -0.34 8.07 -14.09
CA ILE A 63 -1.31 9.07 -13.63
C ILE A 63 -0.74 9.86 -12.45
N VAL A 64 -0.15 9.18 -11.47
CA VAL A 64 0.51 9.82 -10.32
C VAL A 64 1.65 10.70 -10.80
N GLY A 65 2.50 10.22 -11.70
CA GLY A 65 3.59 11.00 -12.29
C GLY A 65 3.10 12.27 -12.99
N LYS A 66 2.02 12.16 -13.79
CA LYS A 66 1.36 13.32 -14.43
C LYS A 66 0.90 14.33 -13.39
N ALA A 67 0.26 13.88 -12.31
CA ALA A 67 -0.25 14.75 -11.24
C ALA A 67 0.86 15.43 -10.45
N LEU A 68 2.02 14.79 -10.29
CA LEU A 68 3.15 15.33 -9.52
C LEU A 68 4.04 16.29 -10.32
N LYS A 69 3.83 16.47 -11.60
CA LYS A 69 4.60 17.40 -12.42
C LYS A 69 4.49 18.83 -11.86
N GLY A 70 5.61 19.36 -11.37
CA GLY A 70 5.68 20.69 -10.72
C GLY A 70 5.22 20.71 -9.25
N ARG A 71 4.87 19.54 -8.66
CA ARG A 71 4.42 19.41 -7.27
C ARG A 71 5.19 18.34 -6.48
N ARG A 72 6.25 17.76 -7.05
CA ARG A 72 6.96 16.58 -6.52
C ARG A 72 7.64 16.83 -5.17
N ASP A 73 8.21 17.99 -4.96
CA ASP A 73 9.15 18.29 -3.85
C ASP A 73 8.50 18.17 -2.45
N ASN A 74 7.20 18.41 -2.36
CA ASN A 74 6.47 18.37 -1.09
C ASN A 74 5.71 17.06 -0.88
N VAL A 75 5.93 16.03 -1.71
CA VAL A 75 5.22 14.77 -1.66
C VAL A 75 6.17 13.64 -1.27
N VAL A 76 5.79 12.86 -0.26
CA VAL A 76 6.38 11.56 0.04
C VAL A 76 5.67 10.53 -0.83
N LEU A 77 6.38 9.97 -1.80
CA LEU A 77 5.84 9.02 -2.77
C LEU A 77 6.28 7.61 -2.46
N ALA A 78 5.31 6.72 -2.27
CA ALA A 78 5.52 5.30 -2.15
C ALA A 78 5.08 4.56 -3.41
N THR A 79 5.88 3.60 -3.87
CA THR A 79 5.45 2.58 -4.84
C THR A 79 5.99 1.21 -4.43
N LYS A 80 5.58 0.16 -5.17
CA LYS A 80 5.86 -1.23 -4.81
C LYS A 80 6.27 -2.01 -6.05
N PHE A 81 7.01 -3.09 -5.82
CA PHE A 81 7.35 -4.11 -6.82
C PHE A 81 7.07 -5.50 -6.27
N PHE A 82 7.14 -6.53 -7.05
CA PHE A 82 7.07 -7.96 -6.73
C PHE A 82 6.09 -8.73 -7.61
N VAL A 83 4.87 -8.21 -7.83
CA VAL A 83 3.82 -8.90 -8.57
C VAL A 83 4.23 -9.01 -10.05
N PRO A 84 3.88 -10.12 -10.75
CA PRO A 84 4.24 -10.26 -12.17
C PRO A 84 3.78 -9.08 -13.02
N MET A 85 4.71 -8.50 -13.78
CA MET A 85 4.47 -7.38 -14.71
C MET A 85 4.45 -7.80 -16.18
N GLY A 86 4.59 -9.10 -16.46
CA GLY A 86 4.56 -9.69 -17.79
C GLY A 86 4.61 -11.22 -17.72
N ASP A 87 4.77 -11.85 -18.89
CA ASP A 87 4.79 -13.31 -19.04
C ASP A 87 6.19 -13.91 -18.78
N ASP A 88 7.24 -13.08 -18.79
CA ASP A 88 8.60 -13.55 -18.46
C ASP A 88 8.68 -13.93 -16.98
N PRO A 89 9.11 -15.17 -16.65
CA PRO A 89 9.21 -15.65 -15.26
C PRO A 89 10.13 -14.80 -14.39
N ASN A 90 11.04 -14.01 -14.97
CA ASN A 90 11.93 -13.11 -14.26
C ASN A 90 11.37 -11.69 -14.06
N GLN A 91 10.18 -11.38 -14.59
CA GLN A 91 9.51 -10.09 -14.40
C GLN A 91 8.63 -10.09 -13.15
N ARG A 92 9.18 -10.61 -12.04
CA ARG A 92 8.50 -10.75 -10.74
C ARG A 92 9.47 -11.03 -9.61
N GLY A 93 8.97 -10.96 -8.38
CA GLY A 93 9.64 -11.45 -7.18
C GLY A 93 10.65 -10.47 -6.59
N GLY A 94 11.42 -10.98 -5.62
CA GLY A 94 12.38 -10.24 -4.81
C GLY A 94 13.83 -10.32 -5.30
N SER A 95 14.09 -10.90 -6.50
CA SER A 95 15.45 -11.04 -7.02
C SER A 95 16.10 -9.68 -7.34
N ARG A 96 17.40 -9.59 -7.15
CA ARG A 96 18.20 -8.41 -7.54
C ARG A 96 17.96 -8.03 -9.01
N ARG A 97 17.88 -9.04 -9.90
CA ARG A 97 17.62 -8.83 -11.33
C ARG A 97 16.34 -8.05 -11.55
N TRP A 98 15.23 -8.47 -10.91
CA TRP A 98 13.95 -7.81 -11.09
C TRP A 98 13.89 -6.47 -10.38
N ILE A 99 14.35 -6.38 -9.14
CA ILE A 99 14.35 -5.14 -8.36
C ILE A 99 15.05 -4.00 -9.12
N THR A 100 16.22 -4.28 -9.70
CA THR A 100 16.99 -3.26 -10.44
C THR A 100 16.34 -2.87 -11.76
N THR A 101 15.65 -3.80 -12.42
CA THR A 101 14.91 -3.51 -13.65
C THR A 101 13.64 -2.72 -13.34
N GLU A 102 12.87 -3.16 -12.34
CA GLU A 102 11.55 -2.60 -12.08
C GLU A 102 11.59 -1.21 -11.44
N VAL A 103 12.62 -0.90 -10.64
CA VAL A 103 12.79 0.47 -10.14
C VAL A 103 12.98 1.47 -11.29
N GLU A 104 13.74 1.12 -12.33
CA GLU A 104 13.92 1.97 -13.52
C GLU A 104 12.61 2.15 -14.30
N ASN A 105 11.82 1.09 -14.39
CA ASN A 105 10.50 1.13 -15.03
C ASN A 105 9.56 2.04 -14.23
N SER A 106 9.52 1.91 -12.90
CA SER A 106 8.70 2.76 -12.02
C SER A 106 9.13 4.22 -12.10
N LEU A 107 10.43 4.52 -12.04
CA LEU A 107 10.96 5.88 -12.17
C LEU A 107 10.56 6.51 -13.52
N ARG A 108 10.61 5.73 -14.60
CA ARG A 108 10.20 6.18 -15.94
C ARG A 108 8.70 6.43 -16.04
N ARG A 109 7.84 5.53 -15.51
CA ARG A 109 6.38 5.70 -15.50
C ARG A 109 5.96 6.91 -14.67
N LEU A 110 6.59 7.09 -13.52
CA LEU A 110 6.38 8.24 -12.62
C LEU A 110 6.99 9.54 -13.14
N GLY A 111 7.98 9.48 -14.05
CA GLY A 111 8.68 10.67 -14.56
C GLY A 111 9.49 11.40 -13.49
N ILE A 112 10.12 10.66 -12.58
CA ILE A 112 10.89 11.18 -11.44
C ILE A 112 12.27 10.53 -11.36
N ASP A 113 13.18 11.12 -10.60
CA ASP A 113 14.55 10.64 -10.41
C ASP A 113 14.72 9.79 -9.13
N HIS A 114 13.79 9.89 -8.17
CA HIS A 114 13.84 9.10 -6.95
C HIS A 114 12.45 8.80 -6.37
N ILE A 115 12.35 7.67 -5.68
CA ILE A 115 11.20 7.21 -4.90
C ILE A 115 11.49 7.42 -3.42
N ASP A 116 10.54 7.98 -2.65
CA ASP A 116 10.74 8.17 -1.21
C ASP A 116 10.65 6.87 -0.43
N LEU A 117 9.66 6.00 -0.76
CA LEU A 117 9.46 4.72 -0.12
C LEU A 117 9.22 3.63 -1.17
N TYR A 118 10.17 2.69 -1.31
CA TYR A 118 10.05 1.55 -2.22
C TYR A 118 9.77 0.28 -1.43
N GLN A 119 8.66 -0.39 -1.73
CA GLN A 119 8.13 -1.45 -0.89
C GLN A 119 8.11 -2.80 -1.61
N VAL A 120 8.51 -3.87 -0.92
CA VAL A 120 8.23 -5.24 -1.37
C VAL A 120 6.75 -5.51 -1.16
N HIS A 121 5.99 -5.74 -2.23
CA HIS A 121 4.53 -5.85 -2.20
C HIS A 121 4.02 -7.08 -1.45
N ARG A 122 4.81 -8.17 -1.45
CA ARG A 122 4.55 -9.44 -0.75
C ARG A 122 5.86 -10.09 -0.34
N PRO A 123 5.88 -10.93 0.72
CA PRO A 123 7.02 -11.79 0.99
C PRO A 123 7.31 -12.70 -0.21
N ASP A 124 8.59 -12.96 -0.47
CA ASP A 124 9.04 -13.88 -1.52
C ASP A 124 9.60 -15.16 -0.89
N PRO A 125 8.87 -16.30 -0.97
CA PRO A 125 9.38 -17.55 -0.42
C PRO A 125 10.51 -18.16 -1.25
N ASP A 126 10.69 -17.71 -2.49
CA ASP A 126 11.66 -18.28 -3.44
C ASP A 126 12.97 -17.47 -3.52
N THR A 127 13.05 -16.34 -2.79
CA THR A 127 14.23 -15.47 -2.79
C THR A 127 14.70 -15.22 -1.35
N ASP A 128 15.98 -15.45 -1.09
CA ASP A 128 16.57 -15.11 0.21
C ASP A 128 16.38 -13.62 0.51
N VAL A 129 15.90 -13.30 1.71
CA VAL A 129 15.66 -11.91 2.13
C VAL A 129 16.96 -11.08 2.11
N GLU A 130 18.13 -11.71 2.25
CA GLU A 130 19.44 -11.07 2.12
C GLU A 130 19.67 -10.55 0.69
N GLU A 131 19.30 -11.32 -0.33
CA GLU A 131 19.40 -10.91 -1.74
C GLU A 131 18.51 -9.68 -2.02
N THR A 132 17.26 -9.76 -1.57
CA THR A 132 16.30 -8.65 -1.70
C THR A 132 16.81 -7.38 -1.00
N LEU A 133 17.22 -7.49 0.27
CA LEU A 133 17.73 -6.34 1.04
C LEU A 133 19.04 -5.79 0.45
N GLY A 134 19.90 -6.66 -0.08
CA GLY A 134 21.13 -6.26 -0.76
C GLY A 134 20.84 -5.40 -1.99
N ALA A 135 19.93 -5.85 -2.85
CA ALA A 135 19.51 -5.09 -4.02
C ALA A 135 18.90 -3.73 -3.63
N LEU A 136 17.97 -3.72 -2.67
CA LEU A 136 17.35 -2.49 -2.18
C LEU A 136 18.35 -1.53 -1.54
N THR A 137 19.35 -2.05 -0.83
CA THR A 137 20.46 -1.23 -0.26
C THR A 137 21.25 -0.53 -1.35
N ASP A 138 21.52 -1.21 -2.46
CA ASP A 138 22.23 -0.60 -3.59
C ASP A 138 21.40 0.53 -4.24
N LEU A 139 20.08 0.38 -4.33
CA LEU A 139 19.21 1.45 -4.82
C LEU A 139 19.21 2.68 -3.91
N VAL A 140 19.27 2.48 -2.60
CA VAL A 140 19.40 3.59 -1.63
C VAL A 140 20.74 4.28 -1.80
N ARG A 141 21.84 3.53 -1.92
CA ARG A 141 23.18 4.08 -2.15
C ARG A 141 23.31 4.85 -3.46
N GLN A 142 22.60 4.40 -4.50
CA GLN A 142 22.51 5.10 -5.79
C GLN A 142 21.62 6.35 -5.74
N GLY A 143 20.91 6.60 -4.64
CA GLY A 143 20.00 7.72 -4.49
C GLY A 143 18.65 7.58 -5.22
N LYS A 144 18.38 6.42 -5.84
CA LYS A 144 17.11 6.14 -6.53
C LYS A 144 15.95 5.90 -5.58
N VAL A 145 16.25 5.48 -4.35
CA VAL A 145 15.28 5.20 -3.30
C VAL A 145 15.75 5.86 -2.01
N ARG A 146 14.85 6.50 -1.25
CA ARG A 146 15.19 7.09 0.05
C ARG A 146 15.04 6.11 1.20
N TYR A 147 13.92 5.37 1.24
CA TYR A 147 13.61 4.39 2.26
C TYR A 147 13.00 3.15 1.64
N ILE A 148 13.18 2.01 2.31
CA ILE A 148 12.61 0.75 1.90
C ILE A 148 11.58 0.25 2.92
N GLY A 149 10.55 -0.47 2.44
CA GLY A 149 9.48 -1.01 3.25
C GLY A 149 9.03 -2.39 2.78
N SER A 150 8.22 -3.02 3.59
CA SER A 150 7.57 -4.30 3.32
C SER A 150 6.04 -4.16 3.33
N SER A 151 5.35 -5.12 2.76
CA SER A 151 3.88 -5.19 2.79
C SER A 151 3.42 -6.63 2.98
N SER A 152 2.50 -6.82 3.92
CA SER A 152 1.90 -8.12 4.26
C SER A 152 2.90 -9.18 4.76
N TYR A 153 3.99 -8.74 5.36
CA TYR A 153 4.93 -9.60 6.05
C TYR A 153 4.37 -10.03 7.41
N SER A 154 4.60 -11.28 7.78
CA SER A 154 4.37 -11.77 9.15
C SER A 154 5.39 -11.17 10.12
N ALA A 155 5.10 -11.24 11.41
CA ALA A 155 6.04 -10.78 12.44
C ALA A 155 7.38 -11.54 12.37
N GLY A 156 7.36 -12.84 12.05
CA GLY A 156 8.57 -13.65 11.85
C GLY A 156 9.45 -13.15 10.72
N GLU A 157 8.87 -12.92 9.55
CA GLU A 157 9.56 -12.39 8.36
C GLU A 157 10.10 -10.97 8.59
N ILE A 158 9.36 -10.12 9.31
CA ILE A 158 9.85 -8.80 9.73
C ILE A 158 11.10 -8.95 10.60
N VAL A 159 11.06 -9.81 11.63
CA VAL A 159 12.20 -10.02 12.53
C VAL A 159 13.40 -10.55 11.78
N GLU A 160 13.21 -11.54 10.89
CA GLU A 160 14.26 -12.09 10.04
C GLU A 160 14.91 -11.00 9.17
N ALA A 161 14.09 -10.21 8.45
CA ALA A 161 14.59 -9.13 7.61
C ALA A 161 15.37 -8.08 8.41
N GLN A 162 14.87 -7.68 9.60
CA GLN A 162 15.59 -6.75 10.48
C GLN A 162 16.91 -7.32 10.99
N TRP A 163 16.93 -8.62 11.31
CA TRP A 163 18.14 -9.30 11.77
C TRP A 163 19.20 -9.42 10.68
N VAL A 164 18.79 -9.85 9.47
CA VAL A 164 19.66 -9.95 8.29
C VAL A 164 20.23 -8.58 7.94
N ALA A 165 19.40 -7.54 7.88
CA ALA A 165 19.83 -6.17 7.61
C ALA A 165 20.93 -5.74 8.59
N ARG A 166 20.72 -5.96 9.90
CA ARG A 166 21.72 -5.62 10.93
C ARG A 166 23.01 -6.44 10.78
N LYS A 167 22.89 -7.75 10.61
CA LYS A 167 24.03 -8.68 10.49
C LYS A 167 24.90 -8.37 9.27
N ARG A 168 24.28 -8.04 8.15
CA ARG A 168 24.94 -7.77 6.87
C ARG A 168 25.25 -6.29 6.62
N ARG A 169 24.86 -5.40 7.55
CA ARG A 169 25.01 -3.93 7.41
C ARG A 169 24.30 -3.39 6.15
N LEU A 170 23.09 -3.91 5.90
CA LEU A 170 22.21 -3.50 4.82
C LEU A 170 21.19 -2.48 5.33
N GLU A 171 20.54 -1.78 4.41
CA GLU A 171 19.33 -1.01 4.75
C GLU A 171 18.25 -1.96 5.28
N ARG A 172 17.47 -1.46 6.24
CA ARG A 172 16.37 -2.22 6.85
C ARG A 172 15.02 -1.69 6.41
N PHE A 173 14.00 -2.49 6.43
CA PHE A 173 12.64 -2.01 6.27
C PHE A 173 12.29 -0.98 7.34
N ARG A 174 11.81 0.19 6.89
CA ARG A 174 11.38 1.32 7.74
C ARG A 174 9.89 1.31 7.97
N THR A 175 9.13 0.64 7.13
CA THR A 175 7.67 0.54 7.19
C THR A 175 7.21 -0.89 6.93
N GLU A 176 6.01 -1.21 7.44
CA GLU A 176 5.22 -2.36 7.03
C GLU A 176 3.84 -1.88 6.61
N GLN A 177 3.31 -2.43 5.50
CA GLN A 177 1.98 -2.09 5.00
C GLN A 177 1.04 -3.31 5.09
N PRO A 178 0.32 -3.49 6.22
CA PRO A 178 -0.62 -4.60 6.41
C PRO A 178 -2.07 -4.21 6.14
N PRO A 179 -2.98 -5.19 5.87
CA PRO A 179 -4.43 -4.95 5.92
C PRO A 179 -4.88 -4.69 7.36
N TYR A 180 -5.72 -3.68 7.56
CA TYR A 180 -6.26 -3.39 8.88
C TYR A 180 -7.60 -2.69 8.81
N SER A 181 -8.59 -3.22 9.52
CA SER A 181 -9.93 -2.64 9.66
C SER A 181 -10.61 -3.20 10.89
N LEU A 182 -11.80 -2.72 11.24
CA LEU A 182 -12.62 -3.32 12.30
C LEU A 182 -12.97 -4.80 12.06
N LEU A 183 -12.95 -5.25 10.79
CA LEU A 183 -13.20 -6.65 10.40
C LEU A 183 -11.92 -7.49 10.24
N VAL A 184 -10.74 -6.87 10.21
CA VAL A 184 -9.44 -7.54 9.99
C VAL A 184 -8.46 -7.00 11.02
N ARG A 185 -8.31 -7.69 12.16
CA ARG A 185 -7.55 -7.24 13.33
C ARG A 185 -6.38 -8.13 13.71
N GLY A 186 -6.10 -9.17 12.92
CA GLY A 186 -5.07 -10.18 13.25
C GLY A 186 -3.69 -9.60 13.52
N ILE A 187 -3.34 -8.49 12.85
CA ILE A 187 -2.03 -7.84 13.02
C ILE A 187 -1.80 -7.27 14.44
N GLU A 188 -2.84 -7.11 15.25
CA GLU A 188 -2.72 -6.60 16.63
C GLU A 188 -1.97 -7.58 17.54
N LEU A 189 -2.01 -8.88 17.22
CA LEU A 189 -1.40 -9.92 18.03
C LEU A 189 0.13 -9.91 17.96
N ASP A 190 0.69 -9.66 16.77
CA ASP A 190 2.13 -9.86 16.53
C ASP A 190 2.77 -8.79 15.65
N VAL A 191 2.18 -8.42 14.51
CA VAL A 191 2.78 -7.48 13.55
C VAL A 191 2.93 -6.09 14.15
N LEU A 192 1.87 -5.54 14.78
CA LEU A 192 1.93 -4.20 15.39
C LEU A 192 2.94 -4.12 16.54
N PRO A 193 2.96 -5.07 17.52
CA PRO A 193 4.00 -5.11 18.55
C PRO A 193 5.41 -5.23 17.98
N THR A 194 5.60 -6.07 16.95
CA THR A 194 6.90 -6.25 16.29
C THR A 194 7.35 -4.98 15.59
N ALA A 195 6.50 -4.35 14.79
CA ALA A 195 6.80 -3.10 14.11
C ALA A 195 7.16 -1.99 15.11
N ARG A 196 6.40 -1.87 16.21
CA ARG A 196 6.69 -0.92 17.29
C ARG A 196 8.06 -1.16 17.91
N ARG A 197 8.42 -2.42 18.21
CA ARG A 197 9.72 -2.82 18.77
C ARG A 197 10.87 -2.42 17.85
N HIS A 198 10.70 -2.58 16.53
CA HIS A 198 11.71 -2.24 15.53
C HIS A 198 11.66 -0.79 15.07
N GLY A 199 10.72 0.02 15.58
CA GLY A 199 10.55 1.44 15.22
C GLY A 199 10.18 1.63 13.75
N MET A 200 9.36 0.72 13.21
CA MET A 200 8.81 0.79 11.86
C MET A 200 7.52 1.59 11.85
N GLY A 201 7.27 2.32 10.76
CA GLY A 201 5.97 2.92 10.48
C GLY A 201 4.98 1.88 9.98
N ILE A 202 3.70 2.05 10.29
CA ILE A 202 2.61 1.20 9.79
C ILE A 202 1.75 2.00 8.83
N LEU A 203 1.60 1.47 7.61
CA LEU A 203 0.72 1.99 6.57
C LEU A 203 -0.43 1.03 6.37
N THR A 204 -1.58 1.28 6.97
CA THR A 204 -2.71 0.36 6.84
C THR A 204 -3.42 0.52 5.52
N TYR A 205 -3.82 -0.59 4.88
CA TYR A 205 -4.67 -0.55 3.71
C TYR A 205 -6.03 -1.20 3.97
N SER A 206 -7.02 -0.86 3.13
CA SER A 206 -8.41 -1.32 3.21
C SER A 206 -9.09 -1.03 4.56
N PRO A 207 -9.01 0.20 5.12
CA PRO A 207 -9.63 0.52 6.40
C PRO A 207 -11.15 0.35 6.40
N LEU A 208 -11.79 0.46 5.23
CA LEU A 208 -13.22 0.20 5.05
C LEU A 208 -13.52 -1.21 4.57
N ALA A 209 -12.56 -2.16 4.68
CA ALA A 209 -12.72 -3.56 4.31
C ALA A 209 -13.27 -3.76 2.87
N GLY A 210 -12.77 -2.98 1.89
CA GLY A 210 -13.24 -3.01 0.51
C GLY A 210 -14.64 -2.44 0.30
N GLY A 211 -15.15 -1.67 1.27
CA GLY A 211 -16.47 -1.05 1.25
C GLY A 211 -17.51 -1.71 2.14
N TRP A 212 -17.20 -2.81 2.84
CA TRP A 212 -18.08 -3.40 3.84
C TRP A 212 -18.44 -2.42 4.96
N LEU A 213 -17.50 -1.59 5.38
CA LEU A 213 -17.65 -0.59 6.45
C LEU A 213 -18.04 0.80 5.95
N SER A 214 -18.44 0.93 4.67
CA SER A 214 -18.83 2.24 4.11
C SER A 214 -20.25 2.68 4.46
N GLY A 215 -21.04 1.83 5.13
CA GLY A 215 -22.46 2.08 5.38
C GLY A 215 -23.38 1.88 4.16
N SER A 216 -22.82 1.64 2.97
CA SER A 216 -23.59 1.50 1.72
C SER A 216 -23.82 0.04 1.29
N TRP A 217 -23.33 -0.95 2.06
CA TRP A 217 -23.45 -2.35 1.72
C TRP A 217 -24.57 -3.03 2.51
N GLY A 218 -25.48 -3.72 1.82
CA GLY A 218 -26.61 -4.47 2.40
C GLY A 218 -26.76 -5.87 1.78
N ALA A 219 -27.73 -6.65 2.28
CA ALA A 219 -27.97 -8.04 1.84
C ALA A 219 -28.25 -8.12 0.33
N ASP A 220 -29.00 -7.17 -0.22
CA ASP A 220 -29.39 -7.14 -1.63
C ASP A 220 -28.42 -6.32 -2.50
N SER A 221 -27.28 -5.88 -1.92
CA SER A 221 -26.30 -5.10 -2.66
C SER A 221 -25.54 -5.97 -3.64
N THR A 222 -25.41 -5.51 -4.87
CA THR A 222 -24.57 -6.15 -5.90
C THR A 222 -23.30 -5.31 -6.14
N PRO A 223 -22.17 -5.95 -6.45
CA PRO A 223 -20.95 -5.22 -6.81
C PRO A 223 -21.16 -4.36 -8.06
N THR A 224 -21.18 -3.04 -7.91
CA THR A 224 -21.40 -2.11 -9.02
C THR A 224 -20.09 -1.53 -9.56
N SER A 225 -19.12 -1.27 -8.69
CA SER A 225 -17.82 -0.72 -9.09
C SER A 225 -16.94 -1.78 -9.77
N PRO A 226 -16.07 -1.40 -10.72
CA PRO A 226 -15.12 -2.31 -11.35
C PRO A 226 -14.29 -3.12 -10.33
N ALA A 227 -13.79 -2.47 -9.26
CA ALA A 227 -13.04 -3.11 -8.21
C ALA A 227 -13.83 -4.19 -7.46
N ARG A 228 -15.10 -3.92 -7.12
CA ARG A 228 -15.96 -4.90 -6.44
C ARG A 228 -16.32 -6.05 -7.38
N LYS A 229 -16.58 -5.79 -8.66
CA LYS A 229 -16.82 -6.85 -9.67
C LYS A 229 -15.63 -7.77 -9.81
N ARG A 230 -14.41 -7.24 -9.84
CA ARG A 230 -13.18 -8.02 -9.90
C ARG A 230 -12.98 -8.93 -8.69
N LEU A 231 -13.53 -8.57 -7.55
CA LEU A 231 -13.44 -9.30 -6.29
C LEU A 231 -14.81 -9.82 -5.83
N ALA A 232 -15.67 -10.21 -6.78
CA ALA A 232 -17.06 -10.58 -6.52
C ALA A 232 -17.22 -11.62 -5.39
N ALA A 233 -16.35 -12.64 -5.32
CA ALA A 233 -16.37 -13.64 -4.26
C ALA A 233 -16.29 -13.05 -2.85
N ARG A 234 -15.63 -11.90 -2.67
CA ARG A 234 -15.57 -11.20 -1.36
C ARG A 234 -16.90 -10.60 -0.93
N PHE A 235 -17.87 -10.54 -1.84
CA PHE A 235 -19.19 -9.96 -1.63
C PHE A 235 -20.32 -10.97 -1.89
N ASP A 236 -19.99 -12.23 -2.15
CA ASP A 236 -20.95 -13.30 -2.38
C ASP A 236 -21.70 -13.63 -1.09
N MET A 237 -22.97 -13.22 -1.03
CA MET A 237 -23.81 -13.42 0.15
C MET A 237 -24.29 -14.88 0.34
N THR A 238 -23.98 -15.78 -0.59
CA THR A 238 -24.22 -17.22 -0.37
C THR A 238 -23.17 -17.81 0.59
N LEU A 239 -22.03 -17.14 0.78
CA LEU A 239 -20.96 -17.58 1.66
C LEU A 239 -21.25 -17.22 3.13
N PRO A 240 -21.21 -18.20 4.07
CA PRO A 240 -21.49 -17.96 5.50
C PRO A 240 -20.58 -16.91 6.15
N GLU A 241 -19.31 -16.80 5.71
CA GLU A 241 -18.42 -15.78 6.20
C GLU A 241 -18.84 -14.35 5.82
N ASN A 242 -19.43 -14.16 4.63
CA ASN A 242 -19.92 -12.86 4.20
C ASN A 242 -21.24 -12.51 4.92
N GLN A 243 -22.09 -13.48 5.21
CA GLN A 243 -23.27 -13.30 6.05
C GLN A 243 -22.88 -12.86 7.47
N ARG A 244 -21.87 -13.49 8.08
CA ARG A 244 -21.34 -13.07 9.40
C ARG A 244 -20.74 -11.66 9.36
N LYS A 245 -20.03 -11.31 8.28
CA LYS A 245 -19.52 -9.94 8.09
C LYS A 245 -20.64 -8.91 8.02
N LEU A 246 -21.71 -9.21 7.25
CA LEU A 246 -22.85 -8.31 7.15
C LEU A 246 -23.53 -8.10 8.51
N GLU A 247 -23.69 -9.16 9.29
CA GLU A 247 -24.28 -9.03 10.62
C GLU A 247 -23.41 -8.18 11.55
N ALA A 248 -22.09 -8.37 11.54
CA ALA A 248 -21.17 -7.53 12.29
C ALA A 248 -21.23 -6.05 11.83
N VAL A 249 -21.35 -5.78 10.53
CA VAL A 249 -21.50 -4.43 9.98
C VAL A 249 -22.78 -3.77 10.46
N LYS A 250 -23.93 -4.51 10.48
CA LYS A 250 -25.19 -4.00 11.01
C LYS A 250 -25.09 -3.60 12.49
N GLN A 251 -24.40 -4.42 13.29
CA GLN A 251 -24.16 -4.11 14.70
C GLN A 251 -23.28 -2.88 14.89
N LEU A 252 -22.23 -2.72 14.08
CA LEU A 252 -21.38 -1.54 14.08
C LEU A 252 -22.16 -0.29 13.64
N GLN A 253 -23.01 -0.39 12.62
CA GLN A 253 -23.87 0.72 12.20
C GLN A 253 -24.78 1.18 13.35
N LYS A 254 -25.47 0.23 14.01
CA LYS A 254 -26.31 0.56 15.16
C LYS A 254 -25.54 1.22 16.30
N LEU A 255 -24.31 0.77 16.55
CA LEU A 255 -23.43 1.39 17.55
C LEU A 255 -23.04 2.82 17.15
N ALA A 256 -22.68 3.05 15.89
CA ALA A 256 -22.35 4.37 15.37
C ALA A 256 -23.55 5.31 15.48
N ASP A 257 -24.74 4.88 15.05
CA ASP A 257 -25.98 5.66 15.14
C ASP A 257 -26.30 6.04 16.61
N THR A 258 -26.14 5.10 17.54
CA THR A 258 -26.36 5.34 18.98
C THR A 258 -25.36 6.36 19.54
N ALA A 259 -24.14 6.37 19.04
CA ALA A 259 -23.08 7.30 19.45
C ALA A 259 -23.11 8.64 18.69
N GLY A 260 -24.05 8.85 17.78
CA GLY A 260 -24.12 10.05 16.93
C GLY A 260 -22.94 10.14 15.92
N LEU A 261 -22.37 8.99 15.52
CA LEU A 261 -21.26 8.91 14.58
C LEU A 261 -21.73 8.34 13.24
N THR A 262 -20.93 8.58 12.21
CA THR A 262 -21.07 7.92 10.91
C THR A 262 -20.18 6.67 10.86
N MET A 263 -20.42 5.80 9.89
CA MET A 263 -19.54 4.65 9.63
C MET A 263 -18.19 5.03 9.00
N ILE A 264 -18.12 6.25 8.48
CA ILE A 264 -16.91 6.82 7.86
C ILE A 264 -16.54 8.11 8.59
#